data_765b9a3576996f56646bc7819de650eb
#
_entry.id   765b9a3576996f56646bc7819de650eb
#
_cell.length_a   1.000
_cell.length_b   1.000
_cell.length_c   1.000
_cell.angle_alpha   90.00
_cell.angle_beta   90.00
_cell.angle_gamma   90.00
#
_symmetry.space_group_name_H-M   'P 1'
#
loop_
_entity.id
_entity.type
_entity.pdbx_description
1 polymer ?
#
loop_
_entity_poly.entity_id
_entity_poly.type
_entity_poly.pdbx_seq_one_letter_code
_entity_poly.pdbx_strand_id
1 'polypeptide(L)'
;AEECLQIFDYQSVYTRFNSLIKETGSPHEIRIKEVTLTALALMKWDLLDFNKAHEIISTFKRDRIKNAFSEHVRSLVELKKIQENETNGIPTHLLISELWNSAGRSAIRGQYSEATLKFYRMLEAACQSILLYCYNEKSAEVDKTNLKDWGLSFSHDGDYGSSTIALSMIDTIHIFKRKRPPRDLKLRQFFVNNEENLKKYITLRNNSMFAHGFKIVERDEWENIRKFIQEEFLPVLKEDGAALNNGFIIVPQLPTSLLEFSLS
;
A
#
# COMPACT_ATOMS: atom_id res chain seq x y z
N ALA A 1 19.10 17.05 7.84
CA ALA A 1 17.66 16.89 7.50
C ALA A 1 17.48 16.45 6.04
N GLU A 2 18.22 17.05 5.11
CA GLU A 2 18.12 16.74 3.68
C GLU A 2 18.47 15.28 3.36
N GLU A 3 19.55 14.76 3.92
CA GLU A 3 19.92 13.34 3.81
C GLU A 3 18.81 12.40 4.31
N CYS A 4 18.15 12.77 5.42
CA CYS A 4 17.02 11.99 5.94
C CYS A 4 15.82 12.01 4.99
N LEU A 5 15.58 13.14 4.31
CA LEU A 5 14.52 13.25 3.32
C LEU A 5 14.78 12.38 2.09
N GLN A 6 16.04 12.35 1.61
CA GLN A 6 16.42 11.53 0.46
C GLN A 6 16.15 10.04 0.65
N ILE A 7 16.17 9.58 1.91
CA ILE A 7 15.85 8.20 2.28
C ILE A 7 14.45 8.06 2.91
N PHE A 8 13.60 9.07 2.80
CA PHE A 8 12.24 9.07 3.38
C PHE A 8 12.20 8.86 4.91
N ASP A 9 13.24 9.25 5.65
CA ASP A 9 13.27 9.20 7.10
C ASP A 9 12.62 10.46 7.71
N TYR A 10 11.31 10.57 7.53
CA TYR A 10 10.52 11.71 8.01
C TYR A 10 10.49 11.80 9.54
N GLN A 11 10.67 10.68 10.24
CA GLN A 11 10.74 10.66 11.70
C GLN A 11 11.94 11.45 12.20
N SER A 12 13.11 11.23 11.62
CA SER A 12 14.33 11.98 11.97
C SER A 12 14.21 13.45 11.59
N VAL A 13 13.60 13.77 10.46
CA VAL A 13 13.31 15.16 10.06
C VAL A 13 12.40 15.83 11.09
N TYR A 14 11.28 15.21 11.41
CA TYR A 14 10.35 15.72 12.41
C TYR A 14 11.04 15.97 13.77
N THR A 15 11.80 15.00 14.25
CA THR A 15 12.47 15.07 15.56
C THR A 15 13.46 16.23 15.60
N ARG A 16 14.28 16.41 14.55
CA ARG A 16 15.27 17.50 14.46
C ARG A 16 14.61 18.87 14.43
N PHE A 17 13.57 19.08 13.63
CA PHE A 17 12.89 20.37 13.55
C PHE A 17 12.04 20.67 14.79
N ASN A 18 11.45 19.66 15.41
CA ASN A 18 10.67 19.83 16.63
C ASN A 18 11.56 20.23 17.84
N SER A 19 12.81 19.77 17.90
CA SER A 19 13.75 20.25 18.93
C SER A 19 14.11 21.73 18.73
N LEU A 20 14.28 22.18 17.48
CA LEU A 20 14.58 23.58 17.18
C LEU A 20 13.45 24.55 17.60
N ILE A 21 12.18 24.15 17.51
CA ILE A 21 11.06 24.98 17.97
C ILE A 21 11.16 25.28 19.46
N LYS A 22 11.65 24.35 20.26
CA LYS A 22 11.78 24.50 21.72
C LYS A 22 12.90 25.45 22.15
N GLU A 23 13.87 25.65 21.26
CA GLU A 23 15.10 26.41 21.57
C GLU A 23 15.06 27.86 21.07
N THR A 24 14.12 28.20 20.18
CA THR A 24 14.16 29.51 19.49
C THR A 24 12.87 30.31 19.65
N GLY A 25 12.96 31.50 20.26
CA GLY A 25 12.04 32.61 20.03
C GLY A 25 12.36 33.38 18.73
N SER A 26 12.71 32.67 17.65
CA SER A 26 13.27 33.24 16.41
C SER A 26 12.15 33.70 15.46
N PRO A 27 12.38 34.76 14.64
CA PRO A 27 11.46 35.14 13.55
C PRO A 27 11.26 34.03 12.50
N HIS A 28 12.09 33.01 12.50
CA HIS A 28 11.95 31.81 11.66
C HIS A 28 11.02 30.73 12.25
N GLU A 29 10.48 30.93 13.44
CA GLU A 29 9.65 29.94 14.15
C GLU A 29 8.47 29.45 13.32
N ILE A 30 7.80 30.33 12.58
CA ILE A 30 6.65 29.96 11.73
C ILE A 30 7.08 28.97 10.63
N ARG A 31 8.23 29.23 9.98
CA ARG A 31 8.75 28.32 8.93
C ARG A 31 9.18 26.98 9.52
N ILE A 32 9.82 26.98 10.67
CA ILE A 32 10.22 25.74 11.35
C ILE A 32 8.99 24.93 11.73
N LYS A 33 7.94 25.56 12.25
CA LYS A 33 6.66 24.88 12.55
C LYS A 33 6.03 24.27 11.30
N GLU A 34 5.99 24.97 10.18
CA GLU A 34 5.46 24.46 8.92
C GLU A 34 6.24 23.24 8.42
N VAL A 35 7.57 23.29 8.42
CA VAL A 35 8.42 22.16 8.05
C VAL A 35 8.21 20.98 9.00
N THR A 36 8.10 21.24 10.31
CA THR A 36 7.86 20.21 11.32
C THR A 36 6.51 19.52 11.10
N LEU A 37 5.45 20.29 10.87
CA LEU A 37 4.12 19.74 10.59
C LEU A 37 4.09 18.97 9.26
N THR A 38 4.79 19.48 8.24
CA THR A 38 4.90 18.76 6.96
C THR A 38 5.61 17.41 7.16
N ALA A 39 6.75 17.39 7.85
CA ALA A 39 7.45 16.15 8.16
C ALA A 39 6.60 15.18 8.97
N LEU A 40 5.81 15.68 9.94
CA LEU A 40 4.88 14.86 10.70
C LEU A 40 3.77 14.26 9.82
N ALA A 41 3.19 15.04 8.93
CA ALA A 41 2.18 14.55 8.00
C ALA A 41 2.73 13.45 7.08
N LEU A 42 3.91 13.66 6.50
CA LEU A 42 4.58 12.68 5.65
C LEU A 42 4.97 11.41 6.42
N MET A 43 5.41 11.55 7.67
CA MET A 43 5.66 10.41 8.56
C MET A 43 4.39 9.60 8.80
N LYS A 44 3.27 10.26 9.09
CA LYS A 44 1.98 9.57 9.26
C LYS A 44 1.52 8.87 8.00
N TRP A 45 1.70 9.50 6.85
CA TRP A 45 1.42 8.88 5.55
C TRP A 45 2.29 7.64 5.31
N ASP A 46 3.61 7.73 5.55
CA ASP A 46 4.52 6.59 5.37
C ASP A 46 4.18 5.40 6.28
N LEU A 47 3.60 5.70 7.45
CA LEU A 47 3.03 4.71 8.38
C LEU A 47 1.63 4.23 7.96
N LEU A 48 1.12 4.63 6.79
CA LEU A 48 -0.22 4.32 6.28
C LEU A 48 -1.37 4.84 7.18
N ASP A 49 -1.10 5.82 8.05
CA ASP A 49 -2.10 6.53 8.86
C ASP A 49 -2.63 7.74 8.06
N PHE A 50 -3.46 7.45 7.06
CA PHE A 50 -3.95 8.46 6.12
C PHE A 50 -4.89 9.48 6.78
N ASN A 51 -5.65 9.05 7.78
CA ASN A 51 -6.52 9.92 8.56
C ASN A 51 -5.72 11.01 9.25
N LYS A 52 -4.67 10.62 9.97
CA LYS A 52 -3.82 11.56 10.70
C LYS A 52 -2.99 12.45 9.77
N ALA A 53 -2.47 11.89 8.68
CA ALA A 53 -1.77 12.67 7.67
C ALA A 53 -2.69 13.76 7.09
N HIS A 54 -3.93 13.43 6.73
CA HIS A 54 -4.90 14.37 6.20
C HIS A 54 -5.30 15.44 7.24
N GLU A 55 -5.54 15.05 8.49
CA GLU A 55 -5.85 15.97 9.59
C GLU A 55 -4.76 17.05 9.69
N ILE A 56 -3.48 16.65 9.72
CA ILE A 56 -2.35 17.57 9.84
C ILE A 56 -2.27 18.50 8.63
N ILE A 57 -2.33 17.97 7.40
CA ILE A 57 -2.27 18.77 6.17
C ILE A 57 -3.43 19.78 6.10
N SER A 58 -4.60 19.42 6.60
CA SER A 58 -5.77 20.30 6.63
C SER A 58 -5.58 21.52 7.54
N THR A 59 -4.67 21.49 8.50
CA THR A 59 -4.35 22.62 9.37
C THR A 59 -3.48 23.68 8.70
N PHE A 60 -2.89 23.39 7.54
CA PHE A 60 -2.02 24.34 6.83
C PHE A 60 -2.84 25.54 6.30
N LYS A 61 -2.50 26.72 6.77
CA LYS A 61 -3.20 27.97 6.40
C LYS A 61 -2.75 28.56 5.07
N ARG A 62 -1.54 28.18 4.59
CA ARG A 62 -0.94 28.75 3.38
C ARG A 62 -1.33 27.92 2.16
N ASP A 63 -2.00 28.56 1.20
CA ASP A 63 -2.36 27.95 -0.09
C ASP A 63 -1.16 27.38 -0.85
N ARG A 64 0.00 27.93 -0.60
CA ARG A 64 1.26 27.53 -1.21
C ARG A 64 1.66 26.09 -0.89
N ILE A 65 1.63 25.68 0.39
CA ILE A 65 1.92 24.29 0.79
C ILE A 65 0.86 23.36 0.20
N LYS A 66 -0.42 23.78 0.24
CA LYS A 66 -1.50 23.02 -0.39
C LYS A 66 -1.32 22.86 -1.89
N ASN A 67 -0.84 23.89 -2.60
CA ASN A 67 -0.61 23.83 -4.04
C ASN A 67 0.58 22.92 -4.39
N ALA A 68 1.69 23.00 -3.64
CA ALA A 68 2.83 22.13 -3.83
C ALA A 68 2.50 20.64 -3.59
N PHE A 69 1.54 20.36 -2.69
CA PHE A 69 1.05 19.03 -2.39
C PHE A 69 -0.27 18.67 -3.12
N SER A 70 -0.72 19.44 -4.10
CA SER A 70 -2.06 19.29 -4.65
C SER A 70 -2.39 17.87 -5.14
N GLU A 71 -1.47 17.22 -5.85
CA GLU A 71 -1.63 15.84 -6.30
C GLU A 71 -1.59 14.84 -5.14
N HIS A 72 -0.69 15.07 -4.17
CA HIS A 72 -0.59 14.25 -2.96
C HIS A 72 -1.85 14.37 -2.11
N VAL A 73 -2.36 15.60 -1.90
CA VAL A 73 -3.59 15.84 -1.12
C VAL A 73 -4.79 15.14 -1.76
N ARG A 74 -4.91 15.20 -3.10
CA ARG A 74 -5.98 14.49 -3.82
C ARG A 74 -5.91 12.98 -3.56
N SER A 75 -4.74 12.38 -3.70
CA SER A 75 -4.53 10.96 -3.43
C SER A 75 -4.80 10.62 -1.97
N LEU A 76 -4.37 11.48 -1.04
CA LEU A 76 -4.57 11.30 0.40
C LEU A 76 -6.05 11.33 0.80
N VAL A 77 -6.85 12.21 0.21
CA VAL A 77 -8.31 12.27 0.44
C VAL A 77 -8.96 10.94 0.04
N GLU A 78 -8.59 10.37 -1.09
CA GLU A 78 -9.14 9.09 -1.54
C GLU A 78 -8.65 7.91 -0.68
N LEU A 79 -7.36 7.90 -0.31
CA LEU A 79 -6.80 6.88 0.61
C LEU A 79 -7.45 6.94 1.99
N LYS A 80 -7.71 8.15 2.51
CA LYS A 80 -8.45 8.35 3.76
C LYS A 80 -9.85 7.74 3.68
N LYS A 81 -10.60 7.99 2.60
CA LYS A 81 -11.93 7.39 2.40
C LYS A 81 -11.91 5.87 2.44
N ILE A 82 -10.87 5.26 1.84
CA ILE A 82 -10.69 3.81 1.89
C ILE A 82 -10.47 3.34 3.32
N GLN A 83 -9.65 4.05 4.09
CA GLN A 83 -9.35 3.72 5.49
C GLN A 83 -10.59 3.89 6.40
N GLU A 84 -11.40 4.93 6.18
CA GLU A 84 -12.65 5.16 6.92
C GLU A 84 -13.75 4.15 6.58
N ASN A 85 -13.74 3.61 5.37
CA ASN A 85 -14.72 2.64 4.88
C ASN A 85 -14.25 1.18 5.03
N GLU A 86 -13.31 0.89 5.93
CA GLU A 86 -12.76 -0.46 6.15
C GLU A 86 -13.82 -1.54 6.35
N THR A 87 -14.98 -1.21 6.91
CA THR A 87 -16.12 -2.14 7.04
C THR A 87 -16.71 -2.57 5.70
N ASN A 88 -16.49 -1.83 4.62
CA ASN A 88 -16.89 -2.19 3.26
C ASN A 88 -15.74 -2.78 2.43
N GLY A 89 -14.51 -2.74 2.92
CA GLY A 89 -13.40 -3.62 2.58
C GLY A 89 -12.97 -3.68 1.11
N ILE A 90 -13.08 -2.59 0.34
CA ILE A 90 -12.65 -2.61 -1.08
C ILE A 90 -11.26 -1.96 -1.19
N PRO A 91 -10.18 -2.76 -1.31
CA PRO A 91 -8.90 -2.20 -1.71
C PRO A 91 -9.02 -1.63 -3.12
N THR A 92 -8.62 -0.39 -3.30
CA THR A 92 -8.58 0.24 -4.62
C THR A 92 -7.18 0.17 -5.19
N HIS A 93 -7.05 0.39 -6.50
CA HIS A 93 -5.74 0.52 -7.15
C HIS A 93 -4.88 1.65 -6.53
N LEU A 94 -5.48 2.67 -5.92
CA LEU A 94 -4.75 3.70 -5.16
C LEU A 94 -4.05 3.10 -3.95
N LEU A 95 -4.74 2.29 -3.16
CA LEU A 95 -4.11 1.60 -2.02
C LEU A 95 -3.03 0.62 -2.47
N ILE A 96 -3.27 -0.12 -3.57
CA ILE A 96 -2.27 -1.03 -4.15
C ILE A 96 -1.03 -0.25 -4.58
N SER A 97 -1.19 0.89 -5.27
CA SER A 97 -0.10 1.78 -5.66
C SER A 97 0.66 2.36 -4.47
N GLU A 98 -0.06 2.79 -3.42
CA GLU A 98 0.58 3.33 -2.21
C GLU A 98 1.34 2.27 -1.42
N LEU A 99 0.81 1.07 -1.31
CA LEU A 99 1.53 -0.04 -0.67
C LEU A 99 2.84 -0.35 -1.40
N TRP A 100 2.86 -0.27 -2.73
CA TRP A 100 4.08 -0.39 -3.52
C TRP A 100 5.06 0.75 -3.25
N ASN A 101 4.60 2.00 -3.24
CA ASN A 101 5.42 3.16 -2.91
C ASN A 101 6.01 3.04 -1.50
N SER A 102 5.20 2.66 -0.53
CA SER A 102 5.63 2.45 0.85
C SER A 102 6.66 1.32 0.99
N ALA A 103 6.49 0.22 0.23
CA ALA A 103 7.48 -0.84 0.16
C ALA A 103 8.83 -0.33 -0.40
N GLY A 104 8.79 0.47 -1.47
CA GLY A 104 9.97 1.10 -2.04
C GLY A 104 10.69 2.03 -1.05
N ARG A 105 9.96 2.84 -0.27
CA ARG A 105 10.53 3.69 0.77
C ARG A 105 11.22 2.88 1.87
N SER A 106 10.60 1.78 2.33
CA SER A 106 11.22 0.89 3.31
C SER A 106 12.52 0.27 2.75
N ALA A 107 12.52 -0.13 1.48
CA ALA A 107 13.72 -0.69 0.84
C ALA A 107 14.86 0.34 0.69
N ILE A 108 14.55 1.61 0.38
CA ILE A 108 15.55 2.70 0.32
C ILE A 108 16.20 2.91 1.69
N ARG A 109 15.47 2.70 2.79
CA ARG A 109 16.01 2.71 4.15
C ARG A 109 16.79 1.44 4.53
N GLY A 110 16.93 0.47 3.62
CA GLY A 110 17.54 -0.83 3.90
C GLY A 110 16.64 -1.79 4.69
N GLN A 111 15.37 -1.49 4.85
CA GLN A 111 14.39 -2.27 5.62
C GLN A 111 13.71 -3.31 4.72
N TYR A 112 14.48 -4.24 4.13
CA TYR A 112 13.99 -5.14 3.09
C TYR A 112 12.92 -6.12 3.57
N SER A 113 12.99 -6.57 4.83
CA SER A 113 11.94 -7.42 5.42
C SER A 113 10.61 -6.68 5.53
N GLU A 114 10.62 -5.41 5.95
CA GLU A 114 9.43 -4.57 5.99
C GLU A 114 8.90 -4.27 4.57
N ALA A 115 9.79 -3.98 3.64
CA ALA A 115 9.44 -3.78 2.24
C ALA A 115 8.72 -5.02 1.66
N THR A 116 9.22 -6.21 1.98
CA THR A 116 8.62 -7.48 1.55
C THR A 116 7.24 -7.72 2.18
N LEU A 117 7.03 -7.33 3.43
CA LEU A 117 5.71 -7.39 4.08
C LEU A 117 4.69 -6.47 3.39
N LYS A 118 5.08 -5.23 3.10
CA LYS A 118 4.22 -4.25 2.39
C LYS A 118 3.92 -4.71 0.96
N PHE A 119 4.91 -5.26 0.27
CA PHE A 119 4.74 -5.89 -1.03
C PHE A 119 3.71 -7.03 -0.98
N TYR A 120 3.83 -7.92 -0.01
CA TYR A 120 2.85 -9.01 0.15
C TYR A 120 1.45 -8.45 0.37
N ARG A 121 1.29 -7.45 1.24
CA ARG A 121 0.00 -6.78 1.47
C ARG A 121 -0.57 -6.13 0.20
N MET A 122 0.30 -5.59 -0.66
CA MET A 122 -0.09 -5.06 -1.98
C MET A 122 -0.72 -6.16 -2.87
N LEU A 123 -0.09 -7.34 -2.93
CA LEU A 123 -0.63 -8.47 -3.70
C LEU A 123 -1.95 -8.98 -3.12
N GLU A 124 -2.06 -9.08 -1.79
CA GLU A 124 -3.34 -9.43 -1.14
C GLU A 124 -4.44 -8.43 -1.49
N ALA A 125 -4.15 -7.14 -1.42
CA ALA A 125 -5.10 -6.09 -1.78
C ALA A 125 -5.54 -6.20 -3.25
N ALA A 126 -4.62 -6.53 -4.16
CA ALA A 126 -4.95 -6.77 -5.55
C ALA A 126 -5.87 -8.00 -5.73
N CYS A 127 -5.57 -9.12 -5.07
CA CYS A 127 -6.44 -10.30 -5.07
C CYS A 127 -7.83 -9.99 -4.53
N GLN A 128 -7.93 -9.26 -3.42
CA GLN A 128 -9.18 -8.82 -2.80
C GLN A 128 -10.01 -7.96 -3.77
N SER A 129 -9.35 -7.02 -4.47
CA SER A 129 -10.01 -6.18 -5.47
C SER A 129 -10.58 -6.99 -6.64
N ILE A 130 -9.79 -7.94 -7.16
CA ILE A 130 -10.23 -8.83 -8.26
C ILE A 130 -11.40 -9.70 -7.80
N LEU A 131 -11.29 -10.31 -6.62
CA LEU A 131 -12.33 -11.18 -6.08
C LEU A 131 -13.66 -10.44 -5.96
N LEU A 132 -13.63 -9.23 -5.43
CA LEU A 132 -14.82 -8.42 -5.31
C LEU A 132 -15.36 -7.97 -6.68
N TYR A 133 -14.49 -7.42 -7.54
CA TYR A 133 -14.91 -6.87 -8.82
C TYR A 133 -15.41 -7.93 -9.81
N CYS A 134 -14.69 -9.06 -9.89
CA CYS A 134 -14.98 -10.11 -10.86
C CYS A 134 -16.02 -11.13 -10.37
N TYR A 135 -16.07 -11.37 -9.05
CA TYR A 135 -16.87 -12.45 -8.47
C TYR A 135 -17.92 -11.96 -7.47
N ASN A 136 -17.89 -10.67 -7.13
CA ASN A 136 -18.75 -10.04 -6.10
C ASN A 136 -18.60 -10.69 -4.71
N GLU A 137 -17.38 -11.12 -4.37
CA GLU A 137 -17.05 -11.80 -3.12
C GLU A 137 -15.99 -11.02 -2.32
N LYS A 138 -16.13 -11.02 -1.00
CA LYS A 138 -15.12 -10.47 -0.09
C LYS A 138 -14.25 -11.60 0.43
N SER A 139 -12.92 -11.48 0.32
CA SER A 139 -11.99 -12.54 0.74
C SER A 139 -12.12 -12.97 2.20
N ALA A 140 -12.59 -12.07 3.08
CA ALA A 140 -12.79 -12.36 4.50
C ALA A 140 -14.08 -13.15 4.79
N GLU A 141 -15.06 -13.15 3.86
CA GLU A 141 -16.43 -13.61 4.10
C GLU A 141 -17.02 -14.28 2.83
N VAL A 142 -16.25 -15.15 2.17
CA VAL A 142 -16.74 -15.83 0.95
C VAL A 142 -17.81 -16.85 1.31
N ASP A 143 -18.94 -16.83 0.59
CA ASP A 143 -20.02 -17.80 0.78
C ASP A 143 -19.56 -19.21 0.38
N LYS A 144 -19.69 -20.15 1.31
CA LYS A 144 -19.32 -21.56 1.11
C LYS A 144 -20.16 -22.23 -0.01
N THR A 145 -21.36 -21.75 -0.26
CA THR A 145 -22.20 -22.24 -1.35
C THR A 145 -21.57 -21.90 -2.69
N ASN A 146 -21.11 -20.65 -2.86
CA ASN A 146 -20.42 -20.24 -4.08
C ASN A 146 -19.14 -21.05 -4.32
N LEU A 147 -18.39 -21.37 -3.26
CA LEU A 147 -17.20 -22.20 -3.39
C LEU A 147 -17.51 -23.62 -3.86
N LYS A 148 -18.58 -24.21 -3.35
CA LYS A 148 -19.07 -25.54 -3.81
C LYS A 148 -19.51 -25.51 -5.26
N ASP A 149 -20.25 -24.49 -5.66
CA ASP A 149 -20.69 -24.28 -7.05
C ASP A 149 -19.49 -24.08 -8.00
N TRP A 150 -18.37 -23.55 -7.49
CA TRP A 150 -17.14 -23.44 -8.24
C TRP A 150 -16.27 -24.72 -8.20
N GLY A 151 -16.76 -25.79 -7.56
CA GLY A 151 -16.04 -27.07 -7.43
C GLY A 151 -14.81 -26.98 -6.54
N LEU A 152 -14.83 -26.11 -5.53
CA LEU A 152 -13.74 -25.89 -4.60
C LEU A 152 -14.11 -26.42 -3.22
N SER A 153 -13.17 -27.13 -2.59
CA SER A 153 -13.21 -27.50 -1.18
C SER A 153 -11.90 -27.07 -0.54
N PHE A 154 -11.97 -26.42 0.60
CA PHE A 154 -10.80 -25.97 1.34
C PHE A 154 -10.66 -26.76 2.64
N SER A 155 -9.46 -27.22 2.93
CA SER A 155 -9.14 -28.04 4.10
C SER A 155 -9.25 -27.31 5.45
N HIS A 156 -9.50 -26.01 5.44
CA HIS A 156 -9.64 -25.18 6.64
C HIS A 156 -11.10 -25.00 7.07
N ASP A 157 -11.95 -25.93 6.72
CA ASP A 157 -13.39 -25.96 7.11
C ASP A 157 -13.60 -26.23 8.61
N GLY A 158 -12.69 -25.72 9.48
CA GLY A 158 -12.76 -25.89 10.93
C GLY A 158 -13.87 -25.11 11.63
N ASP A 159 -14.58 -24.24 10.93
CA ASP A 159 -15.68 -23.47 11.50
C ASP A 159 -17.01 -24.18 11.21
N TYR A 160 -17.31 -25.19 12.03
CA TYR A 160 -18.59 -25.91 12.03
C TYR A 160 -19.71 -24.94 12.43
N GLY A 161 -20.33 -24.29 11.45
CA GLY A 161 -21.50 -23.44 11.68
C GLY A 161 -21.51 -22.10 10.93
N SER A 162 -20.39 -21.61 10.42
CA SER A 162 -20.37 -20.41 9.59
C SER A 162 -20.74 -20.73 8.14
N SER A 163 -21.60 -19.90 7.52
CA SER A 163 -21.90 -19.95 6.09
C SER A 163 -20.79 -19.38 5.22
N THR A 164 -19.80 -18.70 5.81
CA THR A 164 -18.70 -18.03 5.10
C THR A 164 -17.34 -18.55 5.54
N ILE A 165 -16.32 -18.31 4.72
CA ILE A 165 -14.92 -18.64 4.98
C ILE A 165 -14.01 -17.51 4.54
N ALA A 166 -12.93 -17.26 5.31
CA ALA A 166 -11.85 -16.37 4.90
C ALA A 166 -10.85 -17.09 4.00
N LEU A 167 -10.46 -16.46 2.90
CA LEU A 167 -9.55 -17.02 1.91
C LEU A 167 -8.16 -16.43 2.03
N SER A 168 -7.15 -17.28 1.91
CA SER A 168 -5.78 -16.85 1.68
C SER A 168 -5.60 -16.36 0.23
N MET A 169 -4.46 -15.70 -0.06
CA MET A 169 -4.14 -15.30 -1.43
C MET A 169 -4.02 -16.52 -2.37
N ILE A 170 -3.47 -17.63 -1.90
CA ILE A 170 -3.36 -18.87 -2.71
C ILE A 170 -4.73 -19.47 -3.02
N ASP A 171 -5.62 -19.50 -2.03
CA ASP A 171 -7.00 -19.98 -2.24
C ASP A 171 -7.70 -19.11 -3.30
N THR A 172 -7.50 -17.79 -3.21
CA THR A 172 -8.05 -16.84 -4.19
C THR A 172 -7.51 -17.10 -5.61
N ILE A 173 -6.21 -17.38 -5.74
CA ILE A 173 -5.61 -17.74 -7.05
C ILE A 173 -6.20 -19.05 -7.58
N HIS A 174 -6.51 -20.02 -6.73
CA HIS A 174 -7.18 -21.26 -7.14
C HIS A 174 -8.58 -20.98 -7.68
N ILE A 175 -9.33 -20.04 -7.07
CA ILE A 175 -10.62 -19.58 -7.64
C ILE A 175 -10.40 -18.99 -9.02
N PHE A 176 -9.42 -18.09 -9.18
CA PHE A 176 -9.11 -17.46 -10.45
C PHE A 176 -8.78 -18.45 -11.57
N LYS A 177 -8.16 -19.57 -11.24
CA LYS A 177 -7.86 -20.64 -12.19
C LYS A 177 -9.09 -21.42 -12.62
N ARG A 178 -9.96 -21.75 -11.67
CA ARG A 178 -11.10 -22.65 -11.92
C ARG A 178 -12.31 -21.94 -12.46
N LYS A 179 -12.58 -20.72 -11.99
CA LYS A 179 -13.76 -19.97 -12.37
C LYS A 179 -13.39 -18.77 -13.24
N ARG A 180 -13.78 -18.79 -14.50
CA ARG A 180 -13.67 -17.61 -15.37
C ARG A 180 -14.84 -16.67 -15.06
N PRO A 181 -14.56 -15.40 -14.70
CA PRO A 181 -15.61 -14.44 -14.40
C PRO A 181 -16.26 -13.90 -15.69
N PRO A 182 -17.47 -13.31 -15.57
CA PRO A 182 -18.12 -12.63 -16.69
C PRO A 182 -17.30 -11.46 -17.25
N ARG A 183 -16.59 -10.75 -16.36
CA ARG A 183 -15.65 -9.69 -16.70
C ARG A 183 -14.26 -10.14 -16.29
N ASP A 184 -13.40 -10.39 -17.26
CA ASP A 184 -12.03 -10.84 -17.00
C ASP A 184 -11.07 -9.64 -16.98
N LEU A 185 -10.18 -9.63 -16.00
CA LEU A 185 -9.12 -8.64 -15.83
C LEU A 185 -7.77 -9.27 -16.19
N LYS A 186 -6.89 -8.50 -16.80
CA LYS A 186 -5.50 -8.91 -17.05
C LYS A 186 -4.78 -9.17 -15.73
N LEU A 187 -5.09 -8.42 -14.69
CA LEU A 187 -4.56 -8.62 -13.35
C LEU A 187 -4.91 -10.01 -12.79
N ARG A 188 -6.13 -10.53 -13.05
CA ARG A 188 -6.47 -11.91 -12.71
C ARG A 188 -5.59 -12.91 -13.47
N GLN A 189 -5.40 -12.68 -14.76
CA GLN A 189 -4.54 -13.54 -15.60
C GLN A 189 -3.09 -13.49 -15.11
N PHE A 190 -2.59 -12.34 -14.68
CA PHE A 190 -1.27 -12.22 -14.05
C PHE A 190 -1.13 -13.16 -12.87
N PHE A 191 -2.08 -13.17 -11.92
CA PHE A 191 -2.04 -14.06 -10.76
C PHE A 191 -2.07 -15.54 -11.14
N VAL A 192 -2.89 -15.90 -12.13
CA VAL A 192 -3.00 -17.27 -12.64
C VAL A 192 -1.69 -17.73 -13.29
N ASN A 193 -1.09 -16.88 -14.10
CA ASN A 193 0.11 -17.22 -14.89
C ASN A 193 1.40 -17.21 -14.02
N ASN A 194 1.41 -16.45 -12.95
CA ASN A 194 2.59 -16.25 -12.11
C ASN A 194 2.51 -16.96 -10.74
N GLU A 195 1.58 -17.91 -10.56
CA GLU A 195 1.36 -18.59 -9.27
C GLU A 195 2.64 -19.13 -8.65
N GLU A 196 3.51 -19.78 -9.42
CA GLU A 196 4.74 -20.38 -8.91
C GLU A 196 5.76 -19.32 -8.42
N ASN A 197 5.87 -18.20 -9.11
CA ASN A 197 6.70 -17.09 -8.64
C ASN A 197 6.10 -16.43 -7.40
N LEU A 198 4.78 -16.27 -7.36
CA LEU A 198 4.08 -15.73 -6.21
C LEU A 198 4.25 -16.62 -4.97
N LYS A 199 4.16 -17.95 -5.12
CA LYS A 199 4.43 -18.90 -4.03
C LYS A 199 5.83 -18.74 -3.45
N LYS A 200 6.86 -18.52 -4.28
CA LYS A 200 8.23 -18.26 -3.81
C LYS A 200 8.28 -17.01 -2.93
N TYR A 201 7.65 -15.92 -3.36
CA TYR A 201 7.61 -14.66 -2.59
C TYR A 201 6.78 -14.76 -1.32
N ILE A 202 5.66 -15.50 -1.36
CA ILE A 202 4.85 -15.81 -0.17
C ILE A 202 5.69 -16.59 0.84
N THR A 203 6.42 -17.59 0.37
CA THR A 203 7.32 -18.40 1.22
C THR A 203 8.43 -17.55 1.82
N LEU A 204 9.05 -16.65 1.03
CA LEU A 204 10.05 -15.72 1.53
C LEU A 204 9.47 -14.83 2.64
N ARG A 205 8.28 -14.24 2.42
CA ARG A 205 7.59 -13.45 3.43
C ARG A 205 7.26 -14.27 4.67
N ASN A 206 6.71 -15.48 4.53
CA ASN A 206 6.33 -16.32 5.67
C ASN A 206 7.54 -16.74 6.53
N ASN A 207 8.69 -16.92 5.90
CA ASN A 207 9.94 -17.23 6.59
C ASN A 207 10.62 -15.99 7.19
N SER A 208 10.14 -14.78 6.89
CA SER A 208 10.74 -13.56 7.39
C SER A 208 10.39 -13.29 8.85
N MET A 209 11.24 -12.49 9.53
CA MET A 209 11.10 -12.12 10.94
C MET A 209 9.79 -11.36 11.23
N PHE A 210 9.22 -10.65 10.25
CA PHE A 210 7.97 -9.92 10.41
C PHE A 210 6.71 -10.77 10.14
N ALA A 211 6.86 -12.07 9.90
CA ALA A 211 5.74 -12.99 9.75
C ALA A 211 5.84 -14.14 10.78
N HIS A 212 6.23 -15.32 10.35
CA HIS A 212 6.25 -16.52 11.20
C HIS A 212 7.64 -17.15 11.32
N GLY A 213 8.63 -16.60 10.63
CA GLY A 213 10.01 -17.11 10.60
C GLY A 213 11.01 -16.18 11.26
N PHE A 214 12.29 -16.46 11.04
CA PHE A 214 13.42 -15.71 11.61
C PHE A 214 14.40 -15.22 10.53
N LYS A 215 14.07 -15.43 9.26
CA LYS A 215 14.92 -15.03 8.15
C LYS A 215 14.88 -13.51 7.97
N ILE A 216 16.05 -12.90 7.83
CA ILE A 216 16.19 -11.52 7.36
C ILE A 216 16.14 -11.56 5.83
N VAL A 217 15.34 -10.70 5.22
CA VAL A 217 15.31 -10.54 3.76
C VAL A 217 16.48 -9.65 3.36
N GLU A 218 17.29 -10.16 2.45
CA GLU A 218 18.48 -9.47 1.95
C GLU A 218 18.13 -8.56 0.75
N ARG A 219 19.06 -7.66 0.43
CA ARG A 219 18.91 -6.69 -0.67
C ARG A 219 18.62 -7.38 -2.00
N ASP A 220 19.37 -8.42 -2.33
CA ASP A 220 19.24 -9.11 -3.63
C ASP A 220 17.89 -9.81 -3.77
N GLU A 221 17.34 -10.34 -2.67
CA GLU A 221 16.00 -10.93 -2.65
C GLU A 221 14.93 -9.87 -2.91
N TRP A 222 15.08 -8.69 -2.31
CA TRP A 222 14.21 -7.56 -2.57
C TRP A 222 14.33 -7.04 -4.01
N GLU A 223 15.53 -6.92 -4.57
CA GLU A 223 15.73 -6.47 -5.96
C GLU A 223 15.07 -7.42 -6.97
N ASN A 224 15.08 -8.73 -6.71
CA ASN A 224 14.35 -9.71 -7.52
C ASN A 224 12.83 -9.48 -7.46
N ILE A 225 12.27 -9.23 -6.26
CA ILE A 225 10.86 -8.87 -6.09
C ILE A 225 10.57 -7.57 -6.86
N ARG A 226 11.39 -6.55 -6.66
CA ARG A 226 11.21 -5.24 -7.29
C ARG A 226 11.18 -5.34 -8.81
N LYS A 227 12.13 -6.07 -9.39
CA LYS A 227 12.18 -6.30 -10.83
C LYS A 227 10.93 -6.99 -11.35
N PHE A 228 10.53 -8.10 -10.71
CA PHE A 228 9.32 -8.83 -11.07
C PHE A 228 8.07 -7.95 -11.05
N ILE A 229 7.90 -7.12 -10.02
CA ILE A 229 6.75 -6.23 -9.91
C ILE A 229 6.77 -5.13 -10.98
N GLN A 230 7.93 -4.52 -11.22
CA GLN A 230 8.06 -3.45 -12.21
C GLN A 230 7.83 -3.94 -13.64
N GLU A 231 8.31 -5.13 -13.97
CA GLU A 231 8.24 -5.68 -15.32
C GLU A 231 6.92 -6.40 -15.61
N GLU A 232 6.32 -7.08 -14.63
CA GLU A 232 5.18 -7.97 -14.86
C GLU A 232 3.87 -7.46 -14.25
N PHE A 233 3.90 -6.90 -13.04
CA PHE A 233 2.68 -6.54 -12.31
C PHE A 233 2.19 -5.12 -12.60
N LEU A 234 3.07 -4.11 -12.49
CA LEU A 234 2.66 -2.72 -12.64
C LEU A 234 2.09 -2.37 -14.02
N PRO A 235 2.61 -2.90 -15.15
CA PRO A 235 1.99 -2.68 -16.45
C PRO A 235 0.55 -3.18 -16.50
N VAL A 236 0.29 -4.38 -15.96
CA VAL A 236 -1.04 -4.98 -15.93
C VAL A 236 -1.98 -4.23 -14.98
N LEU A 237 -1.49 -3.83 -13.80
CA LEU A 237 -2.25 -3.01 -12.85
C LEU A 237 -2.67 -1.68 -13.50
N LYS A 238 -1.78 -1.05 -14.27
CA LYS A 238 -2.03 0.20 -14.98
C LYS A 238 -3.12 0.06 -16.05
N GLU A 239 -3.10 -1.02 -16.81
CA GLU A 239 -4.12 -1.29 -17.83
C GLU A 239 -5.50 -1.53 -17.21
N ASP A 240 -5.59 -2.36 -16.19
CA ASP A 240 -6.87 -2.68 -15.53
C ASP A 240 -7.35 -1.54 -14.63
N GLY A 241 -6.46 -0.76 -14.06
CA GLY A 241 -6.81 0.40 -13.24
C GLY A 241 -7.65 1.43 -14.00
N ALA A 242 -7.38 1.61 -15.29
CA ALA A 242 -8.19 2.45 -16.16
C ALA A 242 -9.62 1.91 -16.34
N ALA A 243 -9.79 0.58 -16.34
CA ALA A 243 -11.10 -0.08 -16.47
C ALA A 243 -11.90 -0.09 -15.15
N LEU A 244 -11.20 -0.12 -14.00
CA LEU A 244 -11.83 -0.25 -12.69
C LEU A 244 -12.38 1.06 -12.10
N ASN A 245 -11.87 2.24 -12.50
CA ASN A 245 -12.17 3.50 -11.81
C ASN A 245 -12.28 4.76 -12.70
N ASN A 246 -12.66 4.67 -13.95
CA ASN A 246 -12.80 5.85 -14.84
C ASN A 246 -11.56 6.76 -14.94
N GLY A 247 -10.38 6.26 -14.61
CA GLY A 247 -9.11 6.97 -14.66
C GLY A 247 -8.11 6.39 -13.67
N PHE A 248 -6.97 5.95 -14.17
CA PHE A 248 -5.89 5.44 -13.33
C PHE A 248 -5.11 6.61 -12.72
N ILE A 249 -5.18 6.76 -11.42
CA ILE A 249 -4.35 7.69 -10.67
C ILE A 249 -3.28 6.87 -9.95
N ILE A 250 -2.03 7.04 -10.36
CA ILE A 250 -0.88 6.55 -9.58
C ILE A 250 -0.72 7.51 -8.40
N VAL A 251 -0.64 6.98 -7.19
CA VAL A 251 -0.24 7.80 -6.05
C VAL A 251 1.19 8.30 -6.29
N PRO A 252 1.44 9.61 -6.30
CA PRO A 252 2.79 10.11 -6.45
C PRO A 252 3.66 9.66 -5.28
N GLN A 253 4.96 9.40 -5.53
CA GLN A 253 5.88 9.09 -4.46
C GLN A 253 5.99 10.29 -3.51
N LEU A 254 6.09 10.04 -2.22
CA LEU A 254 6.26 11.10 -1.23
C LEU A 254 7.56 11.89 -1.51
N PRO A 255 7.57 13.20 -1.22
CA PRO A 255 8.69 14.07 -1.56
C PRO A 255 9.95 13.73 -0.78
N THR A 256 11.10 13.84 -1.46
CA THR A 256 12.45 13.70 -0.89
C THR A 256 13.12 15.05 -0.56
N SER A 257 12.42 16.15 -0.79
CA SER A 257 12.88 17.50 -0.47
C SER A 257 11.73 18.31 0.12
N LEU A 258 12.00 19.05 1.19
CA LEU A 258 11.07 20.07 1.74
C LEU A 258 11.44 21.49 1.26
N LEU A 259 12.53 21.65 0.50
CA LEU A 259 12.96 22.95 0.00
C LEU A 259 11.98 23.54 -1.01
N GLU A 260 11.32 22.71 -1.80
CA GLU A 260 10.23 23.12 -2.70
C GLU A 260 9.06 23.78 -1.93
N PHE A 261 8.94 23.50 -0.64
CA PHE A 261 7.90 24.03 0.23
C PHE A 261 8.34 25.25 1.06
N SER A 262 9.66 25.52 1.16
CA SER A 262 10.19 26.54 2.05
C SER A 262 10.79 27.78 1.36
N LEU A 263 11.17 27.71 0.10
CA LEU A 263 12.04 28.70 -0.56
C LEU A 263 11.37 29.58 -1.62
N SER A 264 10.14 29.39 -1.90
CA SER A 264 9.47 30.28 -2.87
C SER A 264 8.51 31.26 -2.23
#